data_bd37c6f73849c0ca5359f40bbb1132a0
#
_entry.id   bd37c6f73849c0ca5359f40bbb1132a0
#
_cell.length_a   1.000
_cell.length_b   1.000
_cell.length_c   1.000
_cell.angle_alpha   90.00
_cell.angle_beta   90.00
_cell.angle_gamma   90.00
#
_symmetry.space_group_name_H-M   'P 1'
#
loop_
_entity.id
_entity.type
_entity.pdbx_description
1 polymer ?
#
loop_
_entity_poly.entity_id
_entity_poly.type
_entity_poly.pdbx_seq_one_letter_code
_entity_poly.pdbx_strand_id
1 'polypeptide(L)'
;MSSFTPTGWESWNVSRQPFIRTGMPILIDDDLNFEDALGRPRPAMYANLWLRELPLEGASAVRTWENNAGCLCEWMTFLQDRSVHPLRDRKELRAALSMYAEYRFNGPLKQRWDHTTWNQHVGILSRFYRWAQDEGLCTAVPFSYRAGRRIADGVLVDVQINLARQRQPRPHTTIKYLEEDFAGLFVRALAGLGADGEPDRRYRRPREGARNAAMAKSVLSSGLRKQEFTYLTIYEVPPLPARPTALPVLFPLGHALTKGQKARTSWIHYGALAEMHQYIDLDRAASAEGFRWRPPARLGTSLLVEAPDWEGAHLNGERRSWRQLRPAERLCLVTPEGQSPLVGLQSTGKPFVDWSTAFRRTSVRIRERYEPRFPTTASHRLRHTMAMATLEQLIKGFYRQAAALVADTGDDAAMALYLIKSDPMLVLRDLLGHQSVLSTELYIARLDVTRLYRTAYKEALARRTPAAGAEADAEFDDEEDAL
;
A
#
# COMPACT_ATOMS: atom_id res chain seq x y z
N MET A 1 20.61 -0.39 -22.03
CA MET A 1 20.07 -1.70 -21.55
C MET A 1 18.59 -1.55 -21.28
N SER A 2 17.76 -2.39 -21.87
CA SER A 2 16.30 -2.35 -21.74
C SER A 2 15.79 -3.53 -20.90
N SER A 3 14.67 -3.37 -20.20
CA SER A 3 14.04 -4.45 -19.48
C SER A 3 12.78 -4.91 -20.21
N PHE A 4 12.62 -6.19 -20.36
CA PHE A 4 11.51 -6.82 -21.03
C PHE A 4 10.85 -7.87 -20.14
N THR A 5 9.51 -7.95 -20.17
CA THR A 5 8.76 -8.98 -19.45
C THR A 5 8.13 -9.93 -20.45
N PRO A 6 8.61 -11.17 -20.56
CA PRO A 6 8.04 -12.15 -21.50
C PRO A 6 6.62 -12.55 -21.08
N THR A 7 5.76 -12.78 -22.09
CA THR A 7 4.39 -13.26 -21.90
C THR A 7 4.27 -14.69 -22.39
N GLY A 8 3.69 -15.55 -21.56
CA GLY A 8 3.20 -16.87 -21.97
C GLY A 8 4.27 -17.97 -22.06
N TRP A 9 4.39 -18.75 -21.01
CA TRP A 9 4.95 -20.10 -21.08
C TRP A 9 3.81 -21.09 -20.90
N GLU A 10 3.35 -21.66 -21.99
CA GLU A 10 2.19 -22.56 -22.00
C GLU A 10 2.53 -24.02 -21.73
N SER A 11 3.80 -24.43 -21.82
CA SER A 11 4.18 -25.81 -21.56
C SER A 11 5.47 -25.95 -20.79
N TRP A 12 5.43 -26.79 -19.76
CA TRP A 12 6.58 -27.28 -19.05
C TRP A 12 7.27 -28.40 -19.82
N ASN A 13 8.43 -28.13 -20.39
CA ASN A 13 9.34 -29.20 -20.70
C ASN A 13 10.41 -29.25 -19.61
N VAL A 14 10.32 -30.22 -18.71
CA VAL A 14 11.17 -30.36 -17.52
C VAL A 14 12.60 -30.75 -17.87
N SER A 15 12.88 -31.06 -19.13
CA SER A 15 14.19 -31.47 -19.59
C SER A 15 15.16 -30.29 -19.76
N ARG A 16 15.98 -30.06 -18.74
CA ARG A 16 17.26 -29.30 -18.79
C ARG A 16 17.24 -27.79 -19.07
N GLN A 17 16.13 -27.16 -19.36
CA GLN A 17 16.07 -25.70 -19.53
C GLN A 17 15.68 -24.99 -18.23
N PRO A 18 16.35 -23.88 -17.91
CA PRO A 18 16.01 -23.12 -16.72
C PRO A 18 14.61 -22.51 -16.85
N PHE A 19 13.80 -22.71 -15.83
CA PHE A 19 12.46 -22.19 -15.79
C PHE A 19 12.43 -20.67 -15.60
N ILE A 20 11.79 -19.95 -16.52
CA ILE A 20 11.52 -18.52 -16.40
C ILE A 20 10.07 -18.34 -15.97
N ARG A 21 9.82 -17.79 -14.79
CA ARG A 21 8.46 -17.57 -14.28
C ARG A 21 7.76 -16.46 -15.05
N THR A 22 6.46 -16.62 -15.26
CA THR A 22 5.63 -15.58 -15.88
C THR A 22 5.78 -14.26 -15.13
N GLY A 23 6.02 -13.17 -15.85
CA GLY A 23 6.24 -11.84 -15.28
C GLY A 23 7.68 -11.58 -14.81
N MET A 24 8.61 -12.53 -14.99
CA MET A 24 10.03 -12.29 -14.72
C MET A 24 10.59 -11.30 -15.75
N PRO A 25 11.14 -10.15 -15.33
CA PRO A 25 11.78 -9.22 -16.22
C PRO A 25 13.10 -9.79 -16.75
N ILE A 26 13.43 -9.45 -17.99
CA ILE A 26 14.70 -9.78 -18.63
C ILE A 26 15.38 -8.46 -19.03
N LEU A 27 16.67 -8.36 -18.75
CA LEU A 27 17.52 -7.28 -19.25
C LEU A 27 18.14 -7.71 -20.58
N ILE A 28 18.10 -6.82 -21.54
CA ILE A 28 18.62 -7.02 -22.89
C ILE A 28 19.40 -5.77 -23.27
N ASP A 29 20.56 -5.92 -23.89
CA ASP A 29 21.28 -4.81 -24.50
C ASP A 29 20.50 -4.27 -25.72
N ASP A 30 20.72 -3.02 -26.10
CA ASP A 30 19.94 -2.33 -27.14
C ASP A 30 20.13 -2.98 -28.53
N ASP A 31 21.24 -3.69 -28.73
CA ASP A 31 21.51 -4.49 -29.95
C ASP A 31 20.90 -5.91 -29.92
N LEU A 32 20.13 -6.24 -28.88
CA LEU A 32 19.45 -7.52 -28.67
C LEU A 32 20.38 -8.75 -28.57
N ASN A 33 21.67 -8.53 -28.33
CA ASN A 33 22.64 -9.60 -28.19
C ASN A 33 22.92 -9.93 -26.73
N PHE A 34 23.04 -11.22 -26.41
CA PHE A 34 23.43 -11.72 -25.09
C PHE A 34 24.92 -12.07 -25.00
N GLU A 35 25.61 -12.12 -26.14
CA GLU A 35 27.03 -12.44 -26.25
C GLU A 35 27.79 -11.30 -26.94
N ASP A 36 29.07 -11.15 -26.61
CA ASP A 36 29.99 -10.24 -27.28
C ASP A 36 30.50 -10.85 -28.59
N ALA A 37 31.31 -10.10 -29.35
CA ALA A 37 31.90 -10.54 -30.61
C ALA A 37 32.81 -11.80 -30.47
N LEU A 38 33.18 -12.17 -29.28
CA LEU A 38 34.00 -13.37 -28.98
C LEU A 38 33.17 -14.53 -28.42
N GLY A 39 31.81 -14.42 -28.42
CA GLY A 39 30.91 -15.43 -27.88
C GLY A 39 30.89 -15.49 -26.37
N ARG A 40 31.38 -14.48 -25.65
CA ARG A 40 31.34 -14.43 -24.17
C ARG A 40 30.06 -13.79 -23.71
N PRO A 41 29.47 -14.30 -22.60
CA PRO A 41 28.26 -13.73 -22.02
C PRO A 41 28.42 -12.24 -21.69
N ARG A 42 27.46 -11.43 -22.09
CA ARG A 42 27.40 -10.01 -21.74
C ARG A 42 26.88 -9.82 -20.30
N PRO A 43 27.11 -8.66 -19.68
CA PRO A 43 26.64 -8.37 -18.33
C PRO A 43 25.15 -8.60 -18.09
N ALA A 44 24.30 -8.34 -19.10
CA ALA A 44 22.87 -8.60 -19.04
C ALA A 44 22.53 -10.07 -18.75
N MET A 45 23.32 -11.01 -19.27
CA MET A 45 23.15 -12.45 -19.02
C MET A 45 23.29 -12.78 -17.52
N TYR A 46 24.33 -12.25 -16.86
CA TYR A 46 24.55 -12.49 -15.44
C TYR A 46 23.45 -11.88 -14.58
N ALA A 47 22.94 -10.68 -14.95
CA ALA A 47 21.80 -10.09 -14.29
C ALA A 47 20.55 -10.97 -14.43
N ASN A 48 20.29 -11.52 -15.61
CA ASN A 48 19.16 -12.40 -15.86
C ASN A 48 19.27 -13.74 -15.12
N LEU A 49 20.47 -14.29 -14.97
CA LEU A 49 20.70 -15.46 -14.15
C LEU A 49 20.29 -15.21 -12.69
N TRP A 50 20.78 -14.13 -12.11
CA TRP A 50 20.41 -13.76 -10.76
C TRP A 50 18.91 -13.47 -10.58
N LEU A 51 18.31 -12.71 -11.52
CA LEU A 51 16.87 -12.40 -11.45
C LEU A 51 16.02 -13.67 -11.40
N ARG A 52 16.41 -14.70 -12.14
CA ARG A 52 15.73 -16.00 -12.16
C ARG A 52 15.78 -16.73 -10.80
N GLU A 53 16.80 -16.52 -10.01
CA GLU A 53 16.97 -17.17 -8.71
C GLU A 53 16.21 -16.45 -7.58
N LEU A 54 15.86 -15.17 -7.74
CA LEU A 54 15.16 -14.38 -6.73
C LEU A 54 13.93 -15.06 -6.09
N PRO A 55 13.09 -15.80 -6.83
CA PRO A 55 11.98 -16.52 -6.23
C PRO A 55 12.39 -17.62 -5.25
N LEU A 56 13.57 -18.21 -5.43
CA LEU A 56 14.14 -19.24 -4.53
C LEU A 56 14.75 -18.59 -3.28
N GLU A 57 15.19 -17.34 -3.39
CA GLU A 57 15.77 -16.54 -2.30
C GLU A 57 14.69 -15.74 -1.51
N GLY A 58 13.44 -16.16 -1.58
CA GLY A 58 12.33 -15.54 -0.82
C GLY A 58 11.69 -14.32 -1.46
N ALA A 59 12.14 -13.88 -2.64
CA ALA A 59 11.50 -12.78 -3.39
C ALA A 59 10.38 -13.32 -4.29
N SER A 60 9.22 -13.64 -3.72
CA SER A 60 8.10 -14.26 -4.45
C SER A 60 7.26 -13.29 -5.30
N ALA A 61 7.39 -11.97 -5.11
CA ALA A 61 6.53 -10.97 -5.74
C ALA A 61 7.13 -10.41 -7.03
N VAL A 62 6.36 -10.42 -8.12
CA VAL A 62 6.75 -9.87 -9.45
C VAL A 62 7.26 -8.43 -9.32
N ARG A 63 6.61 -7.59 -8.51
CA ARG A 63 7.06 -6.21 -8.29
C ARG A 63 8.46 -6.11 -7.68
N THR A 64 8.85 -7.09 -6.88
CA THR A 64 10.23 -7.17 -6.34
C THR A 64 11.22 -7.48 -7.46
N TRP A 65 10.87 -8.39 -8.37
CA TRP A 65 11.72 -8.71 -9.52
C TRP A 65 11.89 -7.49 -10.44
N GLU A 66 10.80 -6.79 -10.77
CA GLU A 66 10.84 -5.55 -11.54
C GLU A 66 11.74 -4.49 -10.91
N ASN A 67 11.62 -4.28 -9.60
CA ASN A 67 12.47 -3.33 -8.90
C ASN A 67 13.95 -3.73 -8.90
N ASN A 68 14.26 -5.03 -8.76
CA ASN A 68 15.63 -5.53 -8.82
C ASN A 68 16.20 -5.38 -10.25
N ALA A 69 15.40 -5.72 -11.27
CA ALA A 69 15.79 -5.55 -12.67
C ALA A 69 16.03 -4.08 -13.02
N GLY A 70 15.13 -3.17 -12.62
CA GLY A 70 15.30 -1.73 -12.82
C GLY A 70 16.58 -1.19 -12.17
N CYS A 71 16.87 -1.62 -10.94
CA CYS A 71 18.10 -1.24 -10.24
C CYS A 71 19.36 -1.74 -10.97
N LEU A 72 19.38 -2.99 -11.42
CA LEU A 72 20.49 -3.54 -12.20
C LEU A 72 20.63 -2.85 -13.56
N CYS A 73 19.52 -2.60 -14.24
CA CYS A 73 19.50 -1.86 -15.50
C CYS A 73 20.17 -0.49 -15.35
N GLU A 74 19.76 0.32 -14.38
CA GLU A 74 20.34 1.65 -14.12
C GLU A 74 21.84 1.57 -13.77
N TRP A 75 22.23 0.61 -12.94
CA TRP A 75 23.62 0.43 -12.55
C TRP A 75 24.48 -0.03 -13.72
N MET A 76 24.05 -1.02 -14.49
CA MET A 76 24.81 -1.55 -15.62
C MET A 76 24.91 -0.52 -16.77
N THR A 77 23.85 0.24 -17.04
CA THR A 77 23.89 1.37 -17.97
C THR A 77 24.93 2.41 -17.53
N PHE A 78 24.94 2.78 -16.23
CA PHE A 78 25.93 3.70 -15.70
C PHE A 78 27.36 3.22 -15.85
N LEU A 79 27.61 1.91 -15.69
CA LEU A 79 28.93 1.30 -15.91
C LEU A 79 29.29 1.25 -17.39
N GLN A 80 28.33 0.89 -18.24
CA GLN A 80 28.51 0.83 -19.70
C GLN A 80 28.92 2.17 -20.28
N ASP A 81 28.27 3.27 -19.88
CA ASP A 81 28.60 4.64 -20.25
C ASP A 81 30.06 5.03 -19.90
N ARG A 82 30.70 4.29 -18.99
CA ARG A 82 32.07 4.51 -18.50
C ARG A 82 33.04 3.41 -18.89
N SER A 83 32.61 2.49 -19.76
CA SER A 83 33.39 1.33 -20.20
C SER A 83 33.92 0.47 -19.04
N VAL A 84 33.18 0.42 -17.92
CA VAL A 84 33.49 -0.43 -16.75
C VAL A 84 32.68 -1.71 -16.83
N HIS A 85 33.34 -2.86 -16.85
CA HIS A 85 32.63 -4.14 -16.81
C HIS A 85 32.07 -4.43 -15.41
N PRO A 86 30.78 -4.85 -15.26
CA PRO A 86 30.14 -5.01 -13.94
C PRO A 86 30.73 -6.11 -13.05
N LEU A 87 31.55 -7.01 -13.60
CA LEU A 87 32.25 -8.06 -12.85
C LEU A 87 33.77 -7.84 -12.84
N ARG A 88 34.23 -6.60 -13.00
CA ARG A 88 35.63 -6.20 -12.88
C ARG A 88 36.13 -6.35 -11.44
N ASP A 89 37.40 -6.01 -11.27
CA ASP A 89 38.03 -6.02 -9.96
C ASP A 89 37.35 -5.04 -8.98
N ARG A 90 37.53 -5.30 -7.71
CA ARG A 90 36.92 -4.50 -6.64
C ARG A 90 37.30 -3.03 -6.70
N LYS A 91 38.51 -2.69 -7.12
CA LYS A 91 39.01 -1.30 -7.11
C LYS A 91 38.28 -0.45 -8.14
N GLU A 92 38.16 -0.96 -9.37
CA GLU A 92 37.41 -0.26 -10.43
C GLU A 92 35.93 -0.12 -10.09
N LEU A 93 35.29 -1.18 -9.59
CA LEU A 93 33.87 -1.14 -9.19
C LEU A 93 33.61 -0.19 -8.00
N ARG A 94 34.55 -0.08 -7.06
CA ARG A 94 34.45 0.89 -5.96
C ARG A 94 34.60 2.33 -6.46
N ALA A 95 35.49 2.59 -7.40
CA ALA A 95 35.61 3.90 -8.02
C ALA A 95 34.33 4.27 -8.77
N ALA A 96 33.77 3.33 -9.54
CA ALA A 96 32.49 3.52 -10.23
C ALA A 96 31.33 3.75 -9.24
N LEU A 97 31.27 3.00 -8.12
CA LEU A 97 30.27 3.20 -7.09
C LEU A 97 30.35 4.56 -6.42
N SER A 98 31.57 5.06 -6.19
CA SER A 98 31.79 6.42 -5.66
C SER A 98 31.28 7.49 -6.63
N MET A 99 31.60 7.35 -7.93
CA MET A 99 31.07 8.25 -8.97
C MET A 99 29.55 8.18 -9.10
N TYR A 100 28.98 6.98 -8.96
CA TYR A 100 27.54 6.79 -8.98
C TYR A 100 26.85 7.46 -7.79
N ALA A 101 27.44 7.34 -6.61
CA ALA A 101 26.95 8.03 -5.41
C ALA A 101 26.99 9.55 -5.59
N GLU A 102 28.11 10.10 -6.10
CA GLU A 102 28.22 11.54 -6.38
C GLU A 102 27.18 12.00 -7.39
N TYR A 103 26.98 11.25 -8.48
CA TYR A 103 25.97 11.56 -9.49
C TYR A 103 24.55 11.55 -8.91
N ARG A 104 24.24 10.58 -8.02
CA ARG A 104 22.91 10.43 -7.43
C ARG A 104 22.63 11.39 -6.26
N PHE A 105 23.65 11.94 -5.61
CA PHE A 105 23.48 12.93 -4.53
C PHE A 105 23.65 14.36 -5.00
N ASN A 106 24.63 14.64 -5.82
CA ASN A 106 25.06 16.00 -6.18
C ASN A 106 24.89 16.31 -7.68
N GLY A 107 24.53 15.34 -8.51
CA GLY A 107 24.28 15.52 -9.93
C GLY A 107 23.07 16.40 -10.26
N PRO A 108 22.56 16.38 -11.50
CA PRO A 108 21.39 17.17 -11.90
C PRO A 108 20.17 16.87 -11.04
N LEU A 109 19.40 17.89 -10.68
CA LEU A 109 18.25 17.77 -9.74
C LEU A 109 17.27 16.63 -10.09
N LYS A 110 17.02 16.41 -11.38
CA LYS A 110 16.12 15.33 -11.85
C LYS A 110 16.67 13.92 -11.59
N GLN A 111 17.98 13.79 -11.39
CA GLN A 111 18.68 12.51 -11.21
C GLN A 111 19.04 12.24 -9.76
N ARG A 112 18.82 13.23 -8.87
CA ARG A 112 19.13 13.09 -7.45
C ARG A 112 18.16 12.16 -6.75
N TRP A 113 18.70 11.40 -5.82
CA TRP A 113 17.95 10.49 -4.99
C TRP A 113 17.96 10.92 -3.52
N ASP A 114 16.90 10.53 -2.83
CA ASP A 114 16.91 10.55 -1.37
C ASP A 114 17.69 9.35 -0.80
N HIS A 115 18.01 9.42 0.49
CA HIS A 115 18.75 8.37 1.19
C HIS A 115 17.99 7.02 1.17
N THR A 116 16.66 7.02 1.11
CA THR A 116 15.85 5.80 1.08
C THR A 116 16.02 5.08 -0.24
N THR A 117 15.91 5.79 -1.35
CA THR A 117 16.11 5.27 -2.70
C THR A 117 17.54 4.73 -2.87
N TRP A 118 18.54 5.51 -2.44
CA TRP A 118 19.93 5.07 -2.45
C TRP A 118 20.14 3.77 -1.65
N ASN A 119 19.64 3.72 -0.41
CA ASN A 119 19.80 2.54 0.46
C ASN A 119 19.10 1.30 -0.11
N GLN A 120 17.98 1.48 -0.82
CA GLN A 120 17.31 0.40 -1.54
C GLN A 120 18.20 -0.12 -2.68
N HIS A 121 18.76 0.76 -3.50
CA HIS A 121 19.68 0.40 -4.58
C HIS A 121 20.93 -0.32 -4.06
N VAL A 122 21.61 0.24 -3.07
CA VAL A 122 22.76 -0.39 -2.41
C VAL A 122 22.42 -1.78 -1.87
N GLY A 123 21.21 -1.94 -1.31
CA GLY A 123 20.74 -3.24 -0.83
C GLY A 123 20.56 -4.27 -1.95
N ILE A 124 20.05 -3.86 -3.10
CA ILE A 124 19.87 -4.71 -4.29
C ILE A 124 21.22 -5.08 -4.90
N LEU A 125 22.06 -4.08 -5.17
CA LEU A 125 23.41 -4.30 -5.72
C LEU A 125 24.28 -5.18 -4.80
N SER A 126 24.16 -4.98 -3.49
CA SER A 126 24.87 -5.81 -2.50
C SER A 126 24.49 -7.29 -2.59
N ARG A 127 23.20 -7.60 -2.83
CA ARG A 127 22.75 -8.99 -3.01
C ARG A 127 23.24 -9.58 -4.33
N PHE A 128 23.13 -8.81 -5.42
CA PHE A 128 23.63 -9.23 -6.73
C PHE A 128 25.14 -9.55 -6.69
N TYR A 129 25.96 -8.68 -6.10
CA TYR A 129 27.40 -8.91 -6.06
C TYR A 129 27.82 -10.04 -5.10
N ARG A 130 27.06 -10.30 -4.03
CA ARG A 130 27.29 -11.48 -3.19
C ARG A 130 26.97 -12.75 -3.97
N TRP A 131 25.82 -12.81 -4.62
CA TRP A 131 25.48 -13.91 -5.50
C TRP A 131 26.55 -14.12 -6.59
N ALA A 132 26.98 -13.05 -7.27
CA ALA A 132 28.02 -13.15 -8.27
C ALA A 132 29.37 -13.65 -7.71
N GLN A 133 29.68 -13.35 -6.48
CA GLN A 133 30.86 -13.90 -5.78
C GLN A 133 30.67 -15.37 -5.42
N ASP A 134 29.50 -15.75 -4.93
CA ASP A 134 29.16 -17.14 -4.58
C ASP A 134 29.18 -18.05 -5.83
N GLU A 135 28.75 -17.52 -6.99
CA GLU A 135 28.84 -18.18 -8.31
C GLU A 135 30.24 -18.13 -8.95
N GLY A 136 31.22 -17.54 -8.26
CA GLY A 136 32.58 -17.44 -8.81
C GLY A 136 32.77 -16.48 -9.98
N LEU A 137 31.77 -15.64 -10.26
CA LEU A 137 31.79 -14.65 -11.37
C LEU A 137 32.67 -13.44 -11.05
N CYS A 138 32.89 -13.15 -9.78
CA CYS A 138 33.80 -12.11 -9.31
C CYS A 138 34.54 -12.55 -8.05
N THR A 139 35.75 -12.06 -7.85
CA THR A 139 36.60 -12.45 -6.71
C THR A 139 36.27 -11.71 -5.44
N ALA A 140 35.63 -10.55 -5.53
CA ALA A 140 35.28 -9.72 -4.38
C ALA A 140 34.16 -8.74 -4.69
N VAL A 141 33.33 -8.47 -3.68
CA VAL A 141 32.25 -7.48 -3.78
C VAL A 141 32.76 -6.04 -3.66
N PRO A 142 32.14 -5.05 -4.36
CA PRO A 142 32.58 -3.65 -4.32
C PRO A 142 32.22 -2.94 -3.01
N PHE A 143 31.57 -3.60 -2.07
CA PHE A 143 31.12 -3.06 -0.80
C PHE A 143 32.04 -3.43 0.37
N SER A 144 32.02 -2.61 1.40
CA SER A 144 32.62 -2.91 2.69
C SER A 144 31.51 -3.06 3.73
N TYR A 145 31.72 -3.97 4.67
CA TYR A 145 30.75 -4.29 5.72
C TYR A 145 31.39 -4.13 7.09
N ARG A 146 30.56 -3.85 8.09
CA ARG A 146 30.93 -3.97 9.49
C ARG A 146 29.95 -4.88 10.21
N ALA A 147 30.43 -5.59 11.20
CA ALA A 147 29.57 -6.31 12.13
C ALA A 147 28.67 -5.32 12.89
N GLY A 148 27.44 -5.70 13.09
CA GLY A 148 26.46 -4.94 13.86
C GLY A 148 25.42 -5.88 14.44
N ARG A 149 24.57 -5.37 15.33
CA ARG A 149 23.48 -6.14 15.92
C ARG A 149 22.15 -5.47 15.62
N ARG A 150 21.13 -6.24 15.36
CA ARG A 150 19.76 -5.78 15.11
C ARG A 150 18.79 -6.64 15.92
N ILE A 151 17.78 -6.00 16.48
CA ILE A 151 16.64 -6.71 17.05
C ILE A 151 15.69 -7.08 15.90
N ALA A 152 15.47 -8.38 15.71
CA ALA A 152 14.48 -8.93 14.80
C ALA A 152 13.55 -9.85 15.60
N ASP A 153 12.25 -9.59 15.55
CA ASP A 153 11.22 -10.34 16.28
C ASP A 153 11.53 -10.53 17.80
N GLY A 154 12.12 -9.50 18.42
CA GLY A 154 12.48 -9.52 19.84
C GLY A 154 13.82 -10.22 20.16
N VAL A 155 14.50 -10.79 19.16
CA VAL A 155 15.79 -11.47 19.30
C VAL A 155 16.91 -10.60 18.74
N LEU A 156 18.04 -10.55 19.44
CA LEU A 156 19.25 -9.87 18.97
C LEU A 156 19.97 -10.75 17.94
N VAL A 157 20.03 -10.27 16.69
CA VAL A 157 20.64 -10.99 15.58
C VAL A 157 21.88 -10.23 15.10
N ASP A 158 22.98 -10.93 14.91
CA ASP A 158 24.19 -10.36 14.29
C ASP A 158 23.95 -10.12 12.79
N VAL A 159 24.29 -8.94 12.32
CA VAL A 159 24.09 -8.53 10.93
C VAL A 159 25.34 -7.86 10.36
N GLN A 160 25.54 -8.02 9.06
CA GLN A 160 26.56 -7.29 8.31
C GLN A 160 25.96 -6.00 7.77
N ILE A 161 26.43 -4.87 8.27
CA ILE A 161 25.99 -3.53 7.85
C ILE A 161 26.86 -3.06 6.69
N ASN A 162 26.24 -2.85 5.53
CA ASN A 162 26.91 -2.30 4.35
C ASN A 162 27.22 -0.81 4.58
N LEU A 163 28.51 -0.45 4.49
CA LEU A 163 28.99 0.90 4.76
C LEU A 163 28.66 1.93 3.64
N ALA A 164 28.27 1.48 2.45
CA ALA A 164 27.80 2.37 1.39
C ALA A 164 26.39 2.92 1.66
N ARG A 165 25.67 2.39 2.66
CA ARG A 165 24.36 2.90 3.06
C ARG A 165 24.52 4.25 3.74
N GLN A 166 23.65 5.19 3.36
CA GLN A 166 23.58 6.51 3.98
C GLN A 166 22.71 6.45 5.25
N ARG A 167 23.13 7.17 6.28
CA ARG A 167 22.32 7.37 7.47
C ARG A 167 21.09 8.17 7.08
N GLN A 168 19.92 7.58 7.28
CA GLN A 168 18.68 8.34 7.11
C GLN A 168 18.64 9.40 8.21
N PRO A 169 18.38 10.69 7.87
CA PRO A 169 18.00 11.64 8.88
C PRO A 169 16.80 11.03 9.63
N ARG A 170 16.73 11.24 10.94
CA ARG A 170 15.56 10.80 11.71
C ARG A 170 14.33 11.32 10.97
N PRO A 171 13.45 10.45 10.50
CA PRO A 171 12.33 10.92 9.72
C PRO A 171 11.52 11.85 10.62
N HIS A 172 11.43 13.12 10.25
CA HIS A 172 10.17 13.82 10.48
C HIS A 172 9.16 13.08 9.63
N THR A 173 8.71 11.94 10.10
CA THR A 173 7.72 11.13 9.40
C THR A 173 6.40 11.85 9.53
N THR A 174 6.23 12.82 8.66
CA THR A 174 4.93 13.42 8.45
C THR A 174 4.07 12.36 7.82
N ILE A 175 3.27 11.67 8.63
CA ILE A 175 2.21 10.83 8.10
C ILE A 175 1.36 11.71 7.20
N LYS A 176 1.34 11.38 5.91
CA LYS A 176 0.60 12.13 4.90
C LYS A 176 -0.84 11.61 4.91
N TYR A 177 -1.71 12.22 5.69
CA TYR A 177 -3.16 11.96 5.69
C TYR A 177 -3.95 13.15 5.16
N LEU A 178 -5.24 13.03 5.03
CA LEU A 178 -6.16 14.10 4.71
C LEU A 178 -6.90 14.52 6.00
N GLU A 179 -6.98 15.80 6.25
CA GLU A 179 -7.93 16.34 7.22
C GLU A 179 -9.36 15.99 6.79
N GLU A 180 -10.30 15.99 7.72
CA GLU A 180 -11.68 15.54 7.49
C GLU A 180 -12.34 16.28 6.32
N ASP A 181 -12.22 17.61 6.27
CA ASP A 181 -12.74 18.45 5.19
C ASP A 181 -12.18 18.07 3.82
N PHE A 182 -10.87 17.80 3.77
CA PHE A 182 -10.20 17.37 2.55
C PHE A 182 -10.58 15.95 2.15
N ALA A 183 -10.79 15.06 3.11
CA ALA A 183 -11.29 13.71 2.83
C ALA A 183 -12.71 13.77 2.24
N GLY A 184 -13.59 14.58 2.82
CA GLY A 184 -14.93 14.83 2.32
C GLY A 184 -14.94 15.43 0.92
N LEU A 185 -14.12 16.47 0.69
CA LEU A 185 -13.96 17.11 -0.63
C LEU A 185 -13.44 16.09 -1.67
N PHE A 186 -12.49 15.24 -1.29
CA PHE A 186 -11.94 14.22 -2.19
C PHE A 186 -12.99 13.21 -2.63
N VAL A 187 -13.82 12.73 -1.69
CA VAL A 187 -14.90 11.79 -2.01
C VAL A 187 -15.96 12.42 -2.90
N ARG A 188 -16.41 13.67 -2.59
CA ARG A 188 -17.34 14.41 -3.47
C ARG A 188 -16.76 14.56 -4.87
N ALA A 189 -15.53 15.01 -4.98
CA ALA A 189 -14.88 15.16 -6.27
C ALA A 189 -14.74 13.82 -7.04
N LEU A 190 -14.49 12.70 -6.36
CA LEU A 190 -14.51 11.36 -6.99
C LEU A 190 -15.88 10.99 -7.52
N ALA A 191 -16.95 11.35 -6.81
CA ALA A 191 -18.34 11.17 -7.24
C ALA A 191 -18.72 12.07 -8.42
N GLY A 192 -17.88 13.04 -8.78
CA GLY A 192 -18.21 14.04 -9.82
C GLY A 192 -19.00 15.23 -9.30
N LEU A 193 -18.95 15.47 -7.98
CA LEU A 193 -19.57 16.61 -7.32
C LEU A 193 -18.56 17.75 -7.11
N GLY A 194 -19.08 18.97 -7.00
CA GLY A 194 -18.33 20.15 -6.61
C GLY A 194 -18.02 20.20 -5.10
N ALA A 195 -17.38 21.28 -4.67
CA ALA A 195 -17.09 21.51 -3.25
C ALA A 195 -18.38 21.74 -2.45
N ASP A 196 -19.39 22.29 -3.06
CA ASP A 196 -20.76 22.52 -2.55
C ASP A 196 -21.61 21.25 -2.47
N GLY A 197 -21.18 20.15 -3.07
CA GLY A 197 -21.92 18.90 -3.15
C GLY A 197 -22.81 18.78 -4.39
N GLU A 198 -22.91 19.83 -5.19
CA GLU A 198 -23.70 19.82 -6.42
C GLU A 198 -22.95 19.14 -7.58
N PRO A 199 -23.67 18.61 -8.60
CA PRO A 199 -23.05 17.98 -9.75
C PRO A 199 -22.09 18.92 -10.50
N ASP A 200 -20.82 18.52 -10.62
CA ASP A 200 -19.82 19.25 -11.41
C ASP A 200 -20.08 19.03 -12.92
N ARG A 201 -20.74 20.00 -13.58
CA ARG A 201 -21.07 19.94 -15.02
C ARG A 201 -19.85 19.75 -15.93
N ARG A 202 -18.64 19.99 -15.43
CA ARG A 202 -17.39 19.79 -16.17
C ARG A 202 -16.79 18.39 -15.93
N TYR A 203 -17.41 17.56 -15.09
CA TYR A 203 -16.99 16.19 -14.87
C TYR A 203 -17.36 15.30 -16.05
N ARG A 204 -16.34 14.84 -16.79
CA ARG A 204 -16.54 14.13 -18.06
C ARG A 204 -16.79 12.62 -17.94
N ARG A 205 -16.80 12.06 -16.71
CA ARG A 205 -16.94 10.62 -16.47
C ARG A 205 -17.98 10.30 -15.40
N PRO A 206 -19.22 10.75 -15.53
CA PRO A 206 -20.23 10.57 -14.48
C PRO A 206 -20.46 9.09 -14.14
N ARG A 207 -20.42 8.19 -15.12
CA ARG A 207 -20.62 6.75 -14.93
C ARG A 207 -19.54 6.05 -14.08
N GLU A 208 -18.41 6.70 -13.79
CA GLU A 208 -17.34 6.15 -12.95
C GLU A 208 -17.36 6.73 -11.54
N GLY A 209 -18.19 7.73 -11.30
CA GLY A 209 -18.26 8.48 -10.04
C GLY A 209 -18.67 7.61 -8.86
N ALA A 210 -19.74 6.85 -8.99
CA ALA A 210 -20.25 5.97 -7.95
C ALA A 210 -19.20 4.93 -7.53
N ARG A 211 -18.55 4.25 -8.48
CA ARG A 211 -17.44 3.32 -8.21
C ARG A 211 -16.32 4.00 -7.43
N ASN A 212 -15.86 5.15 -7.92
CA ASN A 212 -14.71 5.84 -7.34
C ASN A 212 -15.00 6.31 -5.91
N ALA A 213 -16.19 6.84 -5.67
CA ALA A 213 -16.62 7.29 -4.35
C ALA A 213 -16.81 6.12 -3.37
N ALA A 214 -17.56 5.08 -3.76
CA ALA A 214 -17.78 3.90 -2.94
C ALA A 214 -16.48 3.23 -2.51
N MET A 215 -15.53 3.06 -3.46
CA MET A 215 -14.24 2.46 -3.14
C MET A 215 -13.37 3.37 -2.26
N ALA A 216 -13.38 4.69 -2.46
CA ALA A 216 -12.63 5.61 -1.59
C ALA A 216 -13.21 5.63 -0.17
N LYS A 217 -14.53 5.66 -0.01
CA LYS A 217 -15.21 5.55 1.30
C LYS A 217 -14.90 4.24 1.99
N SER A 218 -14.89 3.14 1.24
CA SER A 218 -14.51 1.83 1.77
C SER A 218 -13.09 1.84 2.32
N VAL A 219 -12.13 2.45 1.61
CA VAL A 219 -10.74 2.58 2.08
C VAL A 219 -10.64 3.51 3.29
N LEU A 220 -11.36 4.63 3.31
CA LEU A 220 -11.43 5.57 4.45
C LEU A 220 -12.08 4.95 5.69
N SER A 221 -12.93 3.93 5.51
CA SER A 221 -13.57 3.22 6.61
C SER A 221 -12.79 2.00 7.10
N SER A 222 -12.17 1.25 6.17
CA SER A 222 -11.57 -0.07 6.45
C SER A 222 -10.04 -0.07 6.44
N GLY A 223 -9.41 0.96 5.89
CA GLY A 223 -7.96 1.00 5.70
C GLY A 223 -7.40 -0.04 4.74
N LEU A 224 -8.19 -0.53 3.79
CA LEU A 224 -7.76 -1.49 2.77
C LEU A 224 -6.55 -0.97 1.99
N ARG A 225 -5.59 -1.85 1.71
CA ARG A 225 -4.48 -1.54 0.81
C ARG A 225 -4.93 -1.57 -0.65
N LYS A 226 -4.22 -0.88 -1.53
CA LYS A 226 -4.55 -0.80 -2.96
C LYS A 226 -4.83 -2.19 -3.56
N GLN A 227 -3.98 -3.17 -3.32
CA GLN A 227 -4.15 -4.51 -3.84
C GLN A 227 -5.40 -5.20 -3.27
N GLU A 228 -5.69 -5.02 -1.99
CA GLU A 228 -6.81 -5.63 -1.29
C GLU A 228 -8.15 -5.18 -1.90
N PHE A 229 -8.38 -3.88 -2.06
CA PHE A 229 -9.64 -3.41 -2.63
C PHE A 229 -9.73 -3.48 -4.16
N THR A 230 -8.59 -3.48 -4.87
CA THR A 230 -8.57 -3.58 -6.34
C THR A 230 -9.09 -4.92 -6.83
N TYR A 231 -8.69 -5.99 -6.14
CA TYR A 231 -8.98 -7.36 -6.55
C TYR A 231 -10.04 -8.04 -5.69
N LEU A 232 -10.80 -7.26 -4.92
CA LEU A 232 -11.93 -7.75 -4.15
C LEU A 232 -13.05 -8.22 -5.09
N THR A 233 -13.60 -9.42 -4.84
CA THR A 233 -14.78 -9.92 -5.54
C THR A 233 -16.05 -9.50 -4.82
N ILE A 234 -17.18 -9.48 -5.53
CA ILE A 234 -18.50 -9.20 -4.92
C ILE A 234 -18.87 -10.22 -3.85
N TYR A 235 -18.36 -11.45 -3.95
CA TYR A 235 -18.63 -12.54 -3.02
C TYR A 235 -17.91 -12.39 -1.67
N GLU A 236 -16.85 -11.60 -1.62
CA GLU A 236 -16.06 -11.33 -0.42
C GLU A 236 -16.48 -10.05 0.31
N VAL A 237 -17.44 -9.29 -0.25
CA VAL A 237 -17.97 -8.11 0.43
C VAL A 237 -18.87 -8.59 1.57
N PRO A 238 -18.66 -8.12 2.83
CA PRO A 238 -19.48 -8.53 3.95
C PRO A 238 -20.98 -8.25 3.68
N PRO A 239 -21.88 -9.10 4.15
CA PRO A 239 -23.31 -8.85 4.03
C PRO A 239 -23.70 -7.58 4.76
N LEU A 240 -24.60 -6.80 4.17
CA LEU A 240 -25.11 -5.59 4.80
C LEU A 240 -26.05 -5.98 5.95
N PRO A 241 -25.81 -5.53 7.19
CA PRO A 241 -26.75 -5.74 8.29
C PRO A 241 -28.13 -5.16 7.96
N ALA A 242 -29.20 -5.86 8.37
CA ALA A 242 -30.59 -5.45 8.09
C ALA A 242 -30.97 -4.09 8.66
N ARG A 243 -30.23 -3.62 9.67
CA ARG A 243 -30.44 -2.30 10.30
C ARG A 243 -29.10 -1.58 10.44
N PRO A 244 -29.07 -0.24 10.37
CA PRO A 244 -27.89 0.54 10.69
C PRO A 244 -27.32 0.19 12.05
N THR A 245 -26.01 -0.02 12.12
CA THR A 245 -25.29 -0.33 13.36
C THR A 245 -24.17 0.66 13.59
N ALA A 246 -23.98 1.04 14.84
CA ALA A 246 -22.83 1.85 15.26
C ALA A 246 -21.54 1.00 15.36
N LEU A 247 -21.69 -0.33 15.51
CA LEU A 247 -20.55 -1.25 15.52
C LEU A 247 -20.07 -1.51 14.09
N PRO A 248 -18.77 -1.48 13.85
CA PRO A 248 -18.23 -1.81 12.55
C PRO A 248 -18.42 -3.28 12.21
N VAL A 249 -18.66 -3.57 10.94
CA VAL A 249 -18.78 -4.93 10.41
C VAL A 249 -17.40 -5.50 10.13
N LEU A 250 -17.14 -6.74 10.52
CA LEU A 250 -15.86 -7.41 10.27
C LEU A 250 -15.65 -7.65 8.77
N PHE A 251 -14.44 -7.37 8.31
CA PHE A 251 -14.04 -7.49 6.92
C PHE A 251 -12.78 -8.36 6.80
N PRO A 252 -12.93 -9.69 6.71
CA PRO A 252 -11.79 -10.59 6.56
C PRO A 252 -11.14 -10.47 5.19
N LEU A 253 -9.81 -10.53 5.15
CA LEU A 253 -9.00 -10.37 3.95
C LEU A 253 -8.11 -11.59 3.77
N GLY A 254 -8.19 -12.20 2.60
CA GLY A 254 -7.42 -13.38 2.23
C GLY A 254 -5.92 -13.10 2.13
N HIS A 255 -5.10 -14.07 2.50
CA HIS A 255 -3.64 -13.92 2.53
C HIS A 255 -3.04 -13.61 1.16
N ALA A 256 -3.59 -14.13 0.06
CA ALA A 256 -3.07 -13.89 -1.29
C ALA A 256 -3.22 -12.43 -1.76
N LEU A 257 -4.11 -11.63 -1.14
CA LEU A 257 -4.28 -10.20 -1.40
C LEU A 257 -3.44 -9.32 -0.46
N THR A 258 -2.98 -9.85 0.66
CA THR A 258 -2.30 -9.06 1.67
C THR A 258 -0.78 -9.03 1.45
N LYS A 259 -0.14 -7.93 1.84
CA LYS A 259 1.32 -7.83 1.79
C LYS A 259 1.96 -8.84 2.76
N GLY A 260 2.88 -9.65 2.26
CA GLY A 260 3.56 -10.68 3.06
C GLY A 260 2.70 -11.91 3.30
N GLN A 261 1.62 -12.12 2.54
CA GLN A 261 0.74 -13.30 2.60
C GLN A 261 0.20 -13.62 4.00
N LYS A 262 -0.08 -12.58 4.82
CA LYS A 262 -0.68 -12.72 6.14
C LYS A 262 -2.16 -12.34 6.07
N ALA A 263 -3.03 -13.30 6.31
CA ALA A 263 -4.46 -13.02 6.46
C ALA A 263 -4.66 -12.04 7.62
N ARG A 264 -5.61 -11.13 7.47
CA ARG A 264 -6.02 -10.21 8.53
C ARG A 264 -7.51 -9.92 8.44
N THR A 265 -8.10 -9.51 9.53
CA THR A 265 -9.45 -9.00 9.55
C THR A 265 -9.38 -7.49 9.77
N SER A 266 -10.01 -6.73 8.89
CA SER A 266 -10.30 -5.32 9.07
C SER A 266 -11.76 -5.15 9.50
N TRP A 267 -12.24 -3.94 9.53
CA TRP A 267 -13.65 -3.64 9.73
C TRP A 267 -14.10 -2.56 8.74
N ILE A 268 -15.40 -2.43 8.56
CA ILE A 268 -16.01 -1.38 7.73
C ILE A 268 -17.25 -0.85 8.44
N HIS A 269 -17.44 0.47 8.46
CA HIS A 269 -18.64 1.08 9.04
C HIS A 269 -19.84 0.86 8.13
N TYR A 270 -21.02 0.75 8.74
CA TYR A 270 -22.27 0.47 8.05
C TYR A 270 -22.51 1.38 6.83
N GLY A 271 -22.34 2.70 6.97
CA GLY A 271 -22.59 3.64 5.87
C GLY A 271 -21.69 3.41 4.65
N ALA A 272 -20.40 3.11 4.86
CA ALA A 272 -19.48 2.80 3.76
C ALA A 272 -19.79 1.44 3.11
N LEU A 273 -20.22 0.46 3.89
CA LEU A 273 -20.65 -0.84 3.41
C LEU A 273 -21.96 -0.73 2.60
N ALA A 274 -22.92 0.05 3.08
CA ALA A 274 -24.20 0.30 2.39
C ALA A 274 -23.97 0.94 1.01
N GLU A 275 -23.08 1.94 0.92
CA GLU A 275 -22.73 2.55 -0.36
C GLU A 275 -21.98 1.59 -1.30
N MET A 276 -21.17 0.68 -0.75
CA MET A 276 -20.53 -0.36 -1.56
C MET A 276 -21.58 -1.33 -2.14
N HIS A 277 -22.54 -1.77 -1.34
CA HIS A 277 -23.68 -2.60 -1.82
C HIS A 277 -24.51 -1.84 -2.85
N GLN A 278 -24.88 -0.60 -2.58
CA GLN A 278 -25.62 0.24 -3.54
C GLN A 278 -24.88 0.34 -4.88
N TYR A 279 -23.57 0.59 -4.86
CA TYR A 279 -22.76 0.59 -6.08
C TYR A 279 -22.77 -0.78 -6.79
N ILE A 280 -22.66 -1.89 -6.04
CA ILE A 280 -22.66 -3.24 -6.60
C ILE A 280 -24.00 -3.53 -7.29
N ASP A 281 -25.10 -3.21 -6.64
CA ASP A 281 -26.44 -3.56 -7.08
C ASP A 281 -26.95 -2.65 -8.23
N LEU A 282 -26.48 -1.41 -8.32
CA LEU A 282 -26.94 -0.44 -9.32
C LEU A 282 -25.89 -0.20 -10.41
N ASP A 283 -24.90 0.66 -10.13
CA ASP A 283 -23.97 1.15 -11.16
C ASP A 283 -23.05 0.06 -11.71
N ARG A 284 -22.60 -0.85 -10.83
CA ARG A 284 -21.78 -1.97 -11.26
C ARG A 284 -22.58 -2.98 -12.08
N ALA A 285 -23.79 -3.31 -11.65
CA ALA A 285 -24.69 -4.19 -12.38
C ALA A 285 -24.97 -3.63 -13.79
N ALA A 286 -25.32 -2.34 -13.89
CA ALA A 286 -25.51 -1.67 -15.17
C ALA A 286 -24.24 -1.63 -16.04
N SER A 287 -23.06 -1.51 -15.42
CA SER A 287 -21.78 -1.55 -16.16
C SER A 287 -21.42 -2.95 -16.66
N ALA A 288 -21.86 -4.00 -15.96
CA ALA A 288 -21.61 -5.39 -16.32
C ALA A 288 -22.60 -5.93 -17.36
N GLU A 289 -23.79 -5.32 -17.42
CA GLU A 289 -24.86 -5.74 -18.34
C GLU A 289 -24.41 -5.69 -19.80
N GLY A 290 -24.65 -6.78 -20.52
CA GLY A 290 -24.31 -6.90 -21.95
C GLY A 290 -22.83 -6.97 -22.26
N PHE A 291 -21.93 -6.84 -21.27
CA PHE A 291 -20.50 -6.95 -21.48
C PHE A 291 -19.97 -8.34 -21.12
N ARG A 292 -19.19 -8.93 -22.03
CA ARG A 292 -18.49 -10.19 -21.77
C ARG A 292 -17.00 -9.94 -21.51
N TRP A 293 -16.58 -10.22 -20.28
CA TRP A 293 -15.18 -10.13 -19.88
C TRP A 293 -14.36 -11.28 -20.47
N ARG A 294 -13.32 -10.91 -21.18
CA ARG A 294 -12.31 -11.87 -21.69
C ARG A 294 -10.97 -11.47 -21.10
N PRO A 295 -10.44 -12.25 -20.15
CA PRO A 295 -9.11 -12.01 -19.62
C PRO A 295 -8.07 -12.00 -20.74
N PRO A 296 -7.07 -11.08 -20.68
CA PRO A 296 -5.96 -11.10 -21.63
C PRO A 296 -5.19 -12.44 -21.56
N ALA A 297 -4.85 -13.03 -22.71
CA ALA A 297 -4.15 -14.32 -22.79
C ALA A 297 -2.87 -14.39 -21.94
N ARG A 298 -2.17 -13.26 -21.80
CA ARG A 298 -0.98 -13.13 -20.94
C ARG A 298 -1.22 -13.42 -19.44
N LEU A 299 -2.47 -13.37 -18.97
CA LEU A 299 -2.83 -13.66 -17.57
C LEU A 299 -3.15 -15.12 -17.33
N GLY A 300 -3.33 -15.90 -18.39
CA GLY A 300 -3.71 -17.31 -18.35
C GLY A 300 -5.11 -17.57 -18.86
N THR A 301 -5.60 -18.78 -18.60
CA THR A 301 -6.93 -19.24 -19.00
C THR A 301 -8.02 -18.60 -18.15
N SER A 302 -9.20 -18.36 -18.71
CA SER A 302 -10.37 -17.91 -17.96
C SER A 302 -10.75 -18.94 -16.89
N LEU A 303 -11.06 -18.46 -15.70
CA LEU A 303 -11.53 -19.25 -14.56
C LEU A 303 -13.04 -19.03 -14.40
N LEU A 304 -13.83 -20.00 -14.87
CA LEU A 304 -15.29 -19.95 -14.73
C LEU A 304 -15.67 -20.14 -13.26
N VAL A 305 -16.47 -19.21 -12.75
CA VAL A 305 -16.92 -19.20 -11.35
C VAL A 305 -18.27 -19.91 -11.27
N GLU A 306 -18.32 -21.04 -10.58
CA GLU A 306 -19.53 -21.82 -10.38
C GLU A 306 -19.81 -21.98 -8.88
N ALA A 307 -21.08 -21.94 -8.49
CA ALA A 307 -21.53 -22.08 -7.10
C ALA A 307 -20.69 -21.26 -6.10
N PRO A 308 -20.59 -19.93 -6.28
CA PRO A 308 -19.82 -19.08 -5.40
C PRO A 308 -20.53 -18.91 -4.04
N ASP A 309 -19.73 -18.92 -2.98
CA ASP A 309 -20.14 -18.55 -1.63
C ASP A 309 -19.11 -17.60 -0.99
N TRP A 310 -19.27 -17.32 0.29
CA TRP A 310 -18.37 -16.46 1.06
C TRP A 310 -16.91 -16.97 1.15
N GLU A 311 -16.71 -18.28 1.10
CA GLU A 311 -15.37 -18.87 1.26
C GLU A 311 -14.66 -19.11 -0.07
N GLY A 312 -15.39 -19.32 -1.16
CA GLY A 312 -14.80 -19.64 -2.46
C GLY A 312 -15.82 -19.99 -3.53
N ALA A 313 -15.36 -20.68 -4.56
CA ALA A 313 -16.18 -21.15 -5.67
C ALA A 313 -15.58 -22.41 -6.29
N HIS A 314 -16.34 -23.10 -7.13
CA HIS A 314 -15.76 -24.02 -8.10
C HIS A 314 -15.21 -23.22 -9.27
N LEU A 315 -13.94 -23.37 -9.55
CA LEU A 315 -13.25 -22.72 -10.66
C LEU A 315 -12.87 -23.77 -11.68
N ASN A 316 -13.55 -23.75 -12.84
CA ASN A 316 -13.41 -24.80 -13.85
C ASN A 316 -13.60 -26.23 -13.25
N GLY A 317 -14.57 -26.38 -12.35
CA GLY A 317 -14.90 -27.64 -11.69
C GLY A 317 -14.12 -27.95 -10.40
N GLU A 318 -13.08 -27.22 -10.06
CA GLU A 318 -12.31 -27.42 -8.82
C GLU A 318 -12.67 -26.39 -7.74
N ARG A 319 -12.98 -26.86 -6.51
CA ARG A 319 -13.23 -25.97 -5.38
C ARG A 319 -11.97 -25.22 -4.98
N ARG A 320 -12.05 -23.87 -4.99
CA ARG A 320 -10.95 -22.97 -4.60
C ARG A 320 -11.46 -21.91 -3.65
N SER A 321 -10.69 -21.64 -2.60
CA SER A 321 -10.97 -20.55 -1.67
C SER A 321 -10.51 -19.20 -2.23
N TRP A 322 -11.34 -18.14 -2.05
CA TRP A 322 -10.95 -16.77 -2.39
C TRP A 322 -9.63 -16.34 -1.74
N ARG A 323 -9.36 -16.85 -0.53
CA ARG A 323 -8.15 -16.51 0.24
C ARG A 323 -6.85 -16.91 -0.47
N GLN A 324 -6.90 -17.90 -1.36
CA GLN A 324 -5.74 -18.44 -2.07
C GLN A 324 -5.50 -17.77 -3.42
N LEU A 325 -6.51 -17.10 -3.99
CA LEU A 325 -6.43 -16.55 -5.33
C LEU A 325 -5.61 -15.26 -5.37
N ARG A 326 -4.53 -15.30 -6.13
CA ARG A 326 -3.63 -14.16 -6.38
C ARG A 326 -4.28 -13.11 -7.29
N PRO A 327 -3.81 -11.87 -7.28
CA PRO A 327 -4.33 -10.78 -8.13
C PRO A 327 -4.49 -11.14 -9.61
N ALA A 328 -3.53 -11.83 -10.21
CA ALA A 328 -3.60 -12.25 -11.61
C ALA A 328 -4.71 -13.28 -11.86
N GLU A 329 -4.87 -14.25 -10.97
CA GLU A 329 -5.93 -15.27 -11.05
C GLU A 329 -7.32 -14.63 -10.88
N ARG A 330 -7.45 -13.64 -10.02
CA ARG A 330 -8.71 -12.90 -9.83
C ARG A 330 -9.12 -12.09 -11.07
N LEU A 331 -8.16 -11.60 -11.85
CA LEU A 331 -8.45 -11.01 -13.16
C LEU A 331 -8.91 -12.03 -14.20
N CYS A 332 -8.62 -13.31 -14.01
CA CYS A 332 -9.08 -14.39 -14.88
C CYS A 332 -10.47 -14.90 -14.54
N LEU A 333 -11.07 -14.47 -13.41
CA LEU A 333 -12.41 -14.89 -13.00
C LEU A 333 -13.48 -14.38 -13.96
N VAL A 334 -14.40 -15.28 -14.35
CA VAL A 334 -15.53 -15.00 -15.22
C VAL A 334 -16.77 -15.69 -14.65
N THR A 335 -17.88 -14.98 -14.48
CA THR A 335 -19.15 -15.56 -14.05
C THR A 335 -19.81 -16.37 -15.18
N PRO A 336 -20.83 -17.21 -14.92
CA PRO A 336 -21.56 -17.92 -15.97
C PRO A 336 -22.15 -16.99 -17.03
N GLU A 337 -22.54 -15.77 -16.66
CA GLU A 337 -23.05 -14.73 -17.57
C GLU A 337 -21.93 -14.09 -18.40
N GLY A 338 -20.68 -14.46 -18.17
CA GLY A 338 -19.51 -13.94 -18.86
C GLY A 338 -18.99 -12.62 -18.30
N GLN A 339 -19.35 -12.25 -17.07
CA GLN A 339 -18.93 -11.00 -16.44
C GLN A 339 -17.73 -11.18 -15.51
N SER A 340 -17.01 -10.12 -15.19
CA SER A 340 -15.99 -10.17 -14.12
C SER A 340 -16.65 -10.05 -12.75
N PRO A 341 -16.32 -10.92 -11.77
CA PRO A 341 -16.86 -10.82 -10.41
C PRO A 341 -16.16 -9.77 -9.54
N LEU A 342 -15.17 -9.05 -10.05
CA LEU A 342 -14.50 -7.99 -9.27
C LEU A 342 -15.47 -6.84 -8.95
N VAL A 343 -15.34 -6.26 -7.75
CA VAL A 343 -16.16 -5.12 -7.32
C VAL A 343 -15.94 -3.92 -8.24
N GLY A 344 -14.69 -3.54 -8.49
CA GLY A 344 -14.35 -2.37 -9.28
C GLY A 344 -14.44 -2.64 -10.79
N LEU A 345 -15.46 -2.14 -11.47
CA LEU A 345 -15.60 -2.20 -12.93
C LEU A 345 -15.48 -0.82 -13.56
N GLN A 346 -14.98 -0.78 -14.80
CA GLN A 346 -15.13 0.39 -15.68
C GLN A 346 -16.59 0.47 -16.17
N SER A 347 -16.99 1.63 -16.65
CA SER A 347 -18.32 1.80 -17.29
C SER A 347 -18.55 0.92 -18.53
N THR A 348 -17.51 0.24 -19.00
CA THR A 348 -17.54 -0.74 -20.09
C THR A 348 -17.59 -2.18 -19.60
N GLY A 349 -17.77 -2.45 -18.30
CA GLY A 349 -17.80 -3.79 -17.70
C GLY A 349 -16.41 -4.43 -17.46
N LYS A 350 -15.31 -3.82 -17.93
CA LYS A 350 -13.96 -4.33 -17.68
C LYS A 350 -13.53 -4.11 -16.24
N PRO A 351 -12.73 -5.00 -15.63
CA PRO A 351 -12.09 -4.74 -14.34
C PRO A 351 -11.36 -3.40 -14.30
N PHE A 352 -11.51 -2.66 -13.20
CA PHE A 352 -10.79 -1.42 -12.99
C PHE A 352 -9.65 -1.60 -12.00
N VAL A 353 -8.42 -1.32 -12.42
CA VAL A 353 -7.21 -1.53 -11.61
C VAL A 353 -6.35 -0.26 -11.42
N ASP A 354 -6.58 0.79 -12.21
CA ASP A 354 -5.74 2.00 -12.21
C ASP A 354 -6.23 3.10 -11.25
N TRP A 355 -6.34 2.74 -9.98
CA TRP A 355 -6.73 3.66 -8.92
C TRP A 355 -5.76 4.83 -8.74
N SER A 356 -4.46 4.61 -9.01
CA SER A 356 -3.45 5.65 -8.84
C SER A 356 -3.69 6.82 -9.79
N THR A 357 -4.02 6.54 -11.05
CA THR A 357 -4.36 7.58 -12.02
C THR A 357 -5.68 8.28 -11.69
N ALA A 358 -6.72 7.52 -11.28
CA ALA A 358 -8.00 8.09 -10.88
C ALA A 358 -7.84 9.08 -9.70
N PHE A 359 -7.13 8.68 -8.67
CA PHE A 359 -6.92 9.52 -7.48
C PHE A 359 -6.03 10.72 -7.76
N ARG A 360 -4.96 10.55 -8.54
CA ARG A 360 -4.08 11.64 -8.95
C ARG A 360 -4.83 12.70 -9.79
N ARG A 361 -5.60 12.26 -10.79
CA ARG A 361 -6.41 13.17 -11.64
C ARG A 361 -7.44 13.93 -10.82
N THR A 362 -8.10 13.28 -9.87
CA THR A 362 -9.03 13.94 -8.95
C THR A 362 -8.32 14.97 -8.07
N SER A 363 -7.13 14.65 -7.54
CA SER A 363 -6.35 15.62 -6.76
C SER A 363 -5.94 16.85 -7.58
N VAL A 364 -5.58 16.66 -8.86
CA VAL A 364 -5.27 17.77 -9.77
C VAL A 364 -6.50 18.63 -9.99
N ARG A 365 -7.66 18.01 -10.29
CA ARG A 365 -8.91 18.73 -10.50
C ARG A 365 -9.34 19.54 -9.27
N ILE A 366 -9.16 19.00 -8.05
CA ILE A 366 -9.47 19.73 -6.82
C ILE A 366 -8.57 20.96 -6.69
N ARG A 367 -7.26 20.83 -6.94
CA ARG A 367 -6.34 21.98 -6.88
C ARG A 367 -6.66 23.07 -7.87
N GLU A 368 -7.03 22.69 -9.06
CA GLU A 368 -7.32 23.65 -10.13
C GLU A 368 -8.66 24.38 -9.95
N ARG A 369 -9.61 23.78 -9.21
CA ARG A 369 -10.98 24.29 -9.18
C ARG A 369 -11.52 24.70 -7.83
N TYR A 370 -11.05 24.08 -6.76
CA TYR A 370 -11.67 24.20 -5.44
C TYR A 370 -10.69 24.62 -4.33
N GLU A 371 -9.55 23.95 -4.24
CA GLU A 371 -8.61 24.15 -3.15
C GLU A 371 -7.14 23.98 -3.65
N PRO A 372 -6.44 25.10 -3.93
CA PRO A 372 -5.08 25.06 -4.49
C PRO A 372 -4.07 24.31 -3.63
N ARG A 373 -4.29 24.25 -2.30
CA ARG A 373 -3.40 23.55 -1.35
C ARG A 373 -3.70 22.06 -1.25
N PHE A 374 -4.71 21.55 -1.98
CA PHE A 374 -5.09 20.14 -1.88
C PHE A 374 -3.93 19.21 -2.22
N PRO A 375 -3.57 18.24 -1.35
CA PRO A 375 -2.41 17.38 -1.58
C PRO A 375 -2.68 16.31 -2.64
N THR A 376 -1.63 15.87 -3.34
CA THR A 376 -1.74 14.68 -4.19
C THR A 376 -2.11 13.46 -3.35
N THR A 377 -3.23 12.82 -3.70
CA THR A 377 -3.81 11.73 -2.94
C THR A 377 -3.63 10.40 -3.67
N ALA A 378 -3.22 9.40 -2.91
CA ALA A 378 -3.12 8.01 -3.32
C ALA A 378 -3.85 7.14 -2.29
N SER A 379 -4.11 5.87 -2.63
CA SER A 379 -4.77 4.92 -1.73
C SER A 379 -4.09 4.81 -0.35
N HIS A 380 -2.76 4.94 -0.31
CA HIS A 380 -2.02 4.89 0.94
C HIS A 380 -2.32 6.09 1.85
N ARG A 381 -2.54 7.28 1.28
CA ARG A 381 -2.95 8.47 2.03
C ARG A 381 -4.35 8.29 2.64
N LEU A 382 -5.31 7.72 1.90
CA LEU A 382 -6.65 7.40 2.43
C LEU A 382 -6.57 6.41 3.61
N ARG A 383 -5.71 5.39 3.50
CA ARG A 383 -5.46 4.46 4.59
C ARG A 383 -4.84 5.15 5.82
N HIS A 384 -3.95 6.10 5.63
CA HIS A 384 -3.40 6.91 6.72
C HIS A 384 -4.48 7.81 7.34
N THR A 385 -5.38 8.37 6.53
CA THR A 385 -6.54 9.13 6.99
C THR A 385 -7.43 8.27 7.88
N MET A 386 -7.78 7.06 7.44
CA MET A 386 -8.52 6.09 8.26
C MET A 386 -7.79 5.82 9.58
N ALA A 387 -6.49 5.56 9.53
CA ALA A 387 -5.71 5.25 10.72
C ALA A 387 -5.70 6.40 11.74
N MET A 388 -5.54 7.65 11.27
CA MET A 388 -5.60 8.84 12.13
C MET A 388 -6.99 9.01 12.75
N ALA A 389 -8.06 8.92 11.94
CA ALA A 389 -9.43 9.02 12.43
C ALA A 389 -9.78 7.93 13.45
N THR A 390 -9.37 6.67 13.17
CA THR A 390 -9.57 5.54 14.09
C THR A 390 -8.82 5.74 15.39
N LEU A 391 -7.56 6.16 15.34
CA LEU A 391 -6.76 6.41 16.54
C LEU A 391 -7.37 7.54 17.37
N GLU A 392 -7.79 8.62 16.73
CA GLU A 392 -8.48 9.73 17.41
C GLU A 392 -9.76 9.26 18.11
N GLN A 393 -10.58 8.44 17.43
CA GLN A 393 -11.80 7.88 18.03
C GLN A 393 -11.51 6.95 19.20
N LEU A 394 -10.50 6.08 19.08
CA LEU A 394 -10.09 5.17 20.17
C LEU A 394 -9.59 5.95 21.38
N ILE A 395 -8.78 6.99 21.16
CA ILE A 395 -8.27 7.84 22.26
C ILE A 395 -9.38 8.70 22.86
N LYS A 396 -10.29 9.25 22.04
CA LYS A 396 -11.48 9.95 22.58
C LYS A 396 -12.32 9.02 23.44
N GLY A 397 -12.55 7.78 23.03
CA GLY A 397 -13.25 6.77 23.83
C GLY A 397 -12.54 6.47 25.14
N PHE A 398 -11.22 6.29 25.09
CA PHE A 398 -10.35 6.10 26.25
C PHE A 398 -10.46 7.27 27.24
N TYR A 399 -10.31 8.51 26.76
CA TYR A 399 -10.39 9.68 27.61
C TYR A 399 -11.80 9.95 28.13
N ARG A 400 -12.86 9.61 27.38
CA ARG A 400 -14.24 9.70 27.91
C ARG A 400 -14.48 8.76 29.08
N GLN A 401 -13.97 7.52 28.99
CA GLN A 401 -14.06 6.55 30.07
C GLN A 401 -13.25 7.03 31.29
N ALA A 402 -12.02 7.50 31.08
CA ALA A 402 -11.18 8.04 32.13
C ALA A 402 -11.82 9.27 32.82
N ALA A 403 -12.34 10.20 32.00
CA ALA A 403 -13.00 11.40 32.51
C ALA A 403 -14.30 11.07 33.29
N ALA A 404 -15.08 10.10 32.85
CA ALA A 404 -16.26 9.62 33.58
C ALA A 404 -15.87 9.03 34.94
N LEU A 405 -14.81 8.20 34.96
CA LEU A 405 -14.30 7.62 36.21
C LEU A 405 -13.79 8.69 37.19
N VAL A 406 -13.02 9.67 36.69
CA VAL A 406 -12.54 10.81 37.51
C VAL A 406 -13.71 11.61 38.04
N ALA A 407 -14.73 11.87 37.23
CA ALA A 407 -15.93 12.57 37.61
C ALA A 407 -16.73 11.82 38.67
N ASP A 408 -16.71 10.48 38.69
CA ASP A 408 -17.45 9.63 39.63
C ASP A 408 -16.68 9.38 40.94
N THR A 409 -15.33 9.32 40.89
CA THR A 409 -14.49 8.91 42.03
C THR A 409 -13.78 10.08 42.73
N GLY A 410 -13.82 11.31 42.16
CA GLY A 410 -13.01 12.43 42.67
C GLY A 410 -11.52 12.23 42.37
N ASP A 411 -10.68 13.06 42.63
CA ASP A 411 -9.25 13.35 42.46
C ASP A 411 -8.22 12.36 41.89
N ASP A 412 -8.49 11.10 41.54
CA ASP A 412 -7.44 10.18 41.05
C ASP A 412 -7.54 9.82 39.57
N ALA A 413 -7.16 10.80 38.71
CA ALA A 413 -7.08 10.61 37.25
C ALA A 413 -6.08 9.51 36.84
N ALA A 414 -5.02 9.29 37.61
CA ALA A 414 -4.00 8.28 37.34
C ALA A 414 -4.56 6.87 37.51
N MET A 415 -5.38 6.64 38.55
CA MET A 415 -6.06 5.37 38.78
C MET A 415 -7.10 5.09 37.69
N ALA A 416 -7.83 6.10 37.23
CA ALA A 416 -8.81 5.97 36.17
C ALA A 416 -8.15 5.54 34.82
N LEU A 417 -6.99 6.10 34.50
CA LEU A 417 -6.20 5.71 33.32
C LEU A 417 -5.62 4.30 33.43
N TYR A 418 -5.23 3.88 34.65
CA TYR A 418 -4.70 2.53 34.86
C TYR A 418 -5.77 1.43 34.72
N LEU A 419 -7.02 1.71 35.04
CA LEU A 419 -8.12 0.75 34.99
C LEU A 419 -8.65 0.48 33.58
N ILE A 420 -8.21 1.22 32.53
CA ILE A 420 -8.66 1.04 31.16
C ILE A 420 -7.83 -0.03 30.48
N LYS A 421 -8.43 -1.19 30.26
CA LYS A 421 -7.74 -2.40 29.80
C LYS A 421 -7.37 -2.46 28.31
N SER A 422 -7.86 -1.57 27.45
CA SER A 422 -7.58 -1.66 26.01
C SER A 422 -6.56 -0.61 25.57
N ASP A 423 -5.41 -1.06 25.06
CA ASP A 423 -4.41 -0.19 24.46
C ASP A 423 -4.84 0.19 23.01
N PRO A 424 -5.17 1.49 22.77
CA PRO A 424 -5.57 1.95 21.44
C PRO A 424 -4.56 1.65 20.35
N MET A 425 -3.27 1.57 20.71
CA MET A 425 -2.19 1.29 19.76
C MET A 425 -2.17 -0.14 19.29
N LEU A 426 -2.47 -1.10 20.17
CA LEU A 426 -2.58 -2.51 19.81
C LEU A 426 -3.79 -2.73 18.90
N VAL A 427 -4.92 -2.13 19.21
CA VAL A 427 -6.12 -2.19 18.36
C VAL A 427 -5.82 -1.64 16.96
N LEU A 428 -5.21 -0.46 16.86
CA LEU A 428 -4.85 0.15 15.58
C LEU A 428 -3.80 -0.69 14.83
N ARG A 429 -2.79 -1.23 15.51
CA ARG A 429 -1.80 -2.13 14.92
C ARG A 429 -2.45 -3.31 14.21
N ASP A 430 -3.38 -3.97 14.89
CA ASP A 430 -4.03 -5.17 14.38
C ASP A 430 -4.95 -4.85 13.20
N LEU A 431 -5.71 -3.77 13.27
CA LEU A 431 -6.53 -3.29 12.16
C LEU A 431 -5.72 -2.97 10.90
N LEU A 432 -4.59 -2.31 11.06
CA LEU A 432 -3.71 -1.98 9.95
C LEU A 432 -2.87 -3.17 9.50
N GLY A 433 -2.77 -4.24 10.28
CA GLY A 433 -1.88 -5.37 10.05
C GLY A 433 -0.43 -4.91 9.98
N HIS A 434 0.01 -4.12 10.97
CA HIS A 434 1.41 -3.76 11.15
C HIS A 434 2.14 -4.87 11.91
N GLN A 435 3.37 -5.18 11.51
CA GLN A 435 4.18 -6.18 12.19
C GLN A 435 4.72 -5.68 13.53
N SER A 436 4.81 -4.36 13.72
CA SER A 436 5.38 -3.73 14.91
C SER A 436 4.55 -2.54 15.36
N VAL A 437 4.41 -2.37 16.66
CA VAL A 437 3.80 -1.18 17.29
C VAL A 437 4.55 0.09 16.91
N LEU A 438 5.86 0.04 16.73
CA LEU A 438 6.68 1.17 16.27
C LEU A 438 6.16 1.82 14.98
N SER A 439 5.60 1.02 14.05
CA SER A 439 4.97 1.54 12.84
C SER A 439 3.66 2.28 13.13
N THR A 440 3.03 2.02 14.26
CA THR A 440 1.79 2.62 14.70
C THR A 440 2.04 3.86 15.58
N GLU A 441 3.13 3.88 16.35
CA GLU A 441 3.54 5.02 17.19
C GLU A 441 3.74 6.32 16.40
N LEU A 442 4.08 6.22 15.12
CA LEU A 442 4.20 7.38 14.23
C LEU A 442 2.91 8.21 14.14
N TYR A 443 1.76 7.61 14.43
CA TYR A 443 0.47 8.31 14.41
C TYR A 443 0.24 9.14 15.67
N ILE A 444 0.77 8.72 16.85
CA ILE A 444 0.61 9.45 18.12
C ILE A 444 1.25 10.84 18.04
N ALA A 445 2.43 10.94 17.43
CA ALA A 445 3.17 12.21 17.33
C ALA A 445 2.38 13.32 16.60
N ARG A 446 1.25 13.00 15.98
CA ARG A 446 0.37 13.93 15.27
C ARG A 446 -0.95 14.22 15.97
N LEU A 447 -1.25 13.51 17.05
CA LEU A 447 -2.47 13.73 17.80
C LEU A 447 -2.29 14.85 18.82
N ASP A 448 -3.20 15.78 18.81
CA ASP A 448 -3.36 16.73 19.90
C ASP A 448 -4.10 16.05 21.07
N VAL A 449 -3.31 15.32 21.86
CA VAL A 449 -3.81 14.55 23.02
C VAL A 449 -4.44 15.47 24.07
N THR A 450 -3.86 16.67 24.27
CA THR A 450 -4.37 17.65 25.23
C THR A 450 -5.74 18.15 24.85
N ARG A 451 -5.94 18.50 23.57
CA ARG A 451 -7.27 18.91 23.06
C ARG A 451 -8.29 17.79 23.20
N LEU A 452 -7.91 16.55 22.86
CA LEU A 452 -8.81 15.39 22.98
C LEU A 452 -9.25 15.16 24.42
N TYR A 453 -8.31 15.24 25.39
CA TYR A 453 -8.62 15.11 26.80
C TYR A 453 -9.53 16.23 27.30
N ARG A 454 -9.21 17.51 27.01
CA ARG A 454 -10.04 18.66 27.43
C ARG A 454 -11.48 18.53 26.89
N THR A 455 -11.65 18.11 25.64
CA THR A 455 -12.98 17.90 25.05
C THR A 455 -13.73 16.78 25.77
N ALA A 456 -13.10 15.63 26.01
CA ALA A 456 -13.70 14.51 26.72
C ALA A 456 -14.10 14.89 28.15
N TYR A 457 -13.25 15.66 28.82
CA TYR A 457 -13.53 16.14 30.19
C TYR A 457 -14.72 17.12 30.24
N LYS A 458 -14.79 18.10 29.30
CA LYS A 458 -15.93 19.01 29.18
C LYS A 458 -17.24 18.25 28.91
N GLU A 459 -17.22 17.25 28.01
CA GLU A 459 -18.37 16.40 27.72
C GLU A 459 -18.82 15.58 28.94
N ALA A 460 -17.88 15.06 29.74
CA ALA A 460 -18.19 14.33 30.99
C ALA A 460 -18.83 15.23 32.04
N LEU A 461 -18.29 16.43 32.22
CA LEU A 461 -18.89 17.43 33.14
C LEU A 461 -20.30 17.85 32.72
N ALA A 462 -20.51 18.11 31.42
CA ALA A 462 -21.83 18.50 30.90
C ALA A 462 -22.90 17.43 31.13
N ARG A 463 -22.54 16.15 31.14
CA ARG A 463 -23.47 15.04 31.44
C ARG A 463 -23.85 14.94 32.90
N ARG A 464 -23.01 15.46 33.83
CA ARG A 464 -23.25 15.43 35.27
C ARG A 464 -24.14 16.57 35.77
N THR A 465 -24.21 17.67 35.02
CA THR A 465 -25.07 18.79 35.39
C THR A 465 -26.48 18.50 34.87
N PRO A 466 -27.44 18.07 35.74
CA PRO A 466 -28.83 18.05 35.35
C PRO A 466 -29.23 19.49 35.04
N ALA A 467 -30.10 19.68 34.08
CA ALA A 467 -30.62 20.99 33.69
C ALA A 467 -31.26 21.70 34.91
N ALA A 468 -30.45 22.40 35.65
CA ALA A 468 -30.86 23.32 36.70
C ALA A 468 -30.16 24.65 36.45
N GLY A 469 -30.94 25.62 35.99
CA GLY A 469 -30.72 27.04 36.17
C GLY A 469 -29.44 27.62 35.54
N ALA A 470 -29.63 28.51 34.60
CA ALA A 470 -28.68 29.46 34.09
C ALA A 470 -27.87 30.16 35.18
N GLU A 471 -26.68 30.62 34.76
CA GLU A 471 -25.76 31.56 35.44
C GLU A 471 -24.63 30.91 36.26
N ALA A 472 -23.50 30.79 35.56
CA ALA A 472 -22.18 31.23 36.01
C ALA A 472 -21.22 31.17 34.82
N ASP A 473 -21.15 32.27 34.09
CA ASP A 473 -20.02 32.62 33.22
C ASP A 473 -18.78 32.70 34.13
N ALA A 474 -17.89 31.73 34.01
CA ALA A 474 -16.53 31.88 34.45
C ALA A 474 -15.69 32.11 33.19
N GLU A 475 -15.41 33.38 32.95
CA GLU A 475 -14.35 33.85 32.07
C GLU A 475 -13.06 33.10 32.41
N PHE A 476 -12.60 32.28 31.46
CA PHE A 476 -11.22 31.89 31.40
C PHE A 476 -10.56 32.74 30.31
N ASP A 477 -9.83 33.75 30.79
CA ASP A 477 -8.96 34.60 29.95
C ASP A 477 -8.08 33.74 29.04
N ASP A 478 -8.18 34.02 27.77
CA ASP A 478 -7.19 33.65 26.75
C ASP A 478 -5.93 34.54 26.92
N GLU A 479 -4.99 34.09 27.70
CA GLU A 479 -3.60 34.55 27.63
C GLU A 479 -2.72 33.33 27.39
N GLU A 480 -2.34 33.14 26.09
CA GLU A 480 -1.09 32.52 25.70
C GLU A 480 -0.99 32.49 24.16
N ASP A 481 -0.83 33.68 23.56
CA ASP A 481 -0.05 33.84 22.35
C ASP A 481 1.25 34.58 22.75
N ALA A 482 2.32 33.80 23.02
CA ALA A 482 3.73 34.21 22.87
C ALA A 482 4.65 33.19 23.57
N LEU A 483 5.16 32.22 22.83
CA LEU A 483 6.57 31.78 22.88
C LEU A 483 6.80 30.69 21.83
#